data_0c88f5a5403788f270772ad224625dec
#
_entry.id   0c88f5a5403788f270772ad224625dec
#
_cell.length_a   1.000
_cell.length_b   1.000
_cell.length_c   1.000
_cell.angle_alpha   90.00
_cell.angle_beta   90.00
_cell.angle_gamma   90.00
#
_symmetry.space_group_name_H-M   'P 1'
#
loop_
_entity.id
_entity.type
_entity.pdbx_description
1 polymer ?
#
loop_
_entity_poly.entity_id
_entity_poly.type
_entity_poly.pdbx_seq_one_letter_code
_entity_poly.pdbx_strand_id
1 'polypeptide(L)'
;RTNSFGSFSGEFMLPSPCLTGRYSLRVDDVWTDASIQVEEYKRPTFDVTLLPVQGAYAVGDSVWVTGVAKTFSGVPLQDVMVKYHVNPALWRWEARQYGIASGEVKTNDKGEFKIRVYLEPDQSNSGLSVWYNSFMVEASVTDVAGETQSGSLRLAVGSSSMVLSADLPDN
;
A
#
# COMPACT_ATOMS: atom_id res chain seq x y z
N ARG A 1 -9.81 -17.65 -37.71
CA ARG A 1 -8.71 -17.78 -38.69
C ARG A 1 -7.74 -16.62 -38.51
N THR A 2 -6.46 -16.88 -38.67
CA THR A 2 -5.42 -15.85 -38.66
C THR A 2 -5.42 -15.10 -40.01
N ASN A 3 -4.98 -13.84 -39.97
CA ASN A 3 -4.68 -13.06 -41.19
C ASN A 3 -3.35 -13.49 -41.82
N SER A 4 -2.92 -12.85 -42.92
CA SER A 4 -1.65 -13.12 -43.59
C SER A 4 -0.40 -12.90 -42.74
N PHE A 5 -0.52 -12.19 -41.62
CA PHE A 5 0.56 -11.94 -40.65
C PHE A 5 0.53 -12.88 -39.45
N GLY A 6 -0.36 -13.88 -39.45
CA GLY A 6 -0.53 -14.79 -38.33
C GLY A 6 -1.30 -14.24 -37.13
N SER A 7 -1.87 -13.05 -37.25
CA SER A 7 -2.63 -12.39 -36.18
C SER A 7 -4.13 -12.70 -36.28
N PHE A 8 -4.80 -12.74 -35.14
CA PHE A 8 -6.26 -12.84 -35.07
C PHE A 8 -6.77 -11.87 -33.98
N SER A 9 -8.04 -11.51 -34.10
CA SER A 9 -8.78 -10.74 -33.09
C SER A 9 -10.15 -11.35 -32.91
N GLY A 10 -10.73 -11.15 -31.75
CA GLY A 10 -12.07 -11.63 -31.42
C GLY A 10 -12.63 -10.87 -30.23
N GLU A 11 -13.92 -10.97 -30.07
CA GLU A 11 -14.67 -10.40 -28.95
C GLU A 11 -15.42 -11.54 -28.26
N PHE A 12 -15.57 -11.44 -26.96
CA PHE A 12 -16.44 -12.31 -26.20
C PHE A 12 -17.15 -11.49 -25.12
N MET A 13 -18.36 -11.90 -24.81
CA MET A 13 -19.17 -11.27 -23.79
C MET A 13 -19.05 -12.09 -22.51
N LEU A 14 -18.75 -11.41 -21.39
CA LEU A 14 -18.81 -12.06 -20.09
C LEU A 14 -20.24 -12.43 -19.75
N PRO A 15 -20.51 -13.64 -19.23
CA PRO A 15 -21.83 -14.02 -18.80
C PRO A 15 -22.35 -13.09 -17.68
N SER A 16 -23.65 -12.79 -17.69
CA SER A 16 -24.28 -12.04 -16.60
C SER A 16 -25.30 -12.95 -15.90
N PRO A 17 -25.17 -13.20 -14.59
CA PRO A 17 -24.15 -12.71 -13.65
C PRO A 17 -22.79 -13.39 -13.85
N CYS A 18 -21.71 -12.64 -13.62
CA CYS A 18 -20.34 -13.12 -13.70
C CYS A 18 -19.71 -13.12 -12.31
N LEU A 19 -18.97 -14.16 -11.98
CA LEU A 19 -18.18 -14.19 -10.75
C LEU A 19 -17.01 -13.23 -10.86
N THR A 20 -16.71 -12.53 -9.79
CA THR A 20 -15.47 -11.74 -9.69
C THR A 20 -14.27 -12.67 -9.55
N GLY A 21 -13.15 -12.28 -10.15
CA GLY A 21 -11.94 -13.06 -10.09
C GLY A 21 -11.08 -12.96 -11.35
N ARG A 22 -10.04 -13.79 -11.39
CA ARG A 22 -9.14 -13.89 -12.53
C ARG A 22 -9.64 -14.94 -13.52
N TYR A 23 -9.83 -14.54 -14.75
CA TYR A 23 -10.18 -15.41 -15.88
C TYR A 23 -8.97 -15.60 -16.77
N SER A 24 -8.65 -16.83 -17.12
CA SER A 24 -7.59 -17.17 -18.06
C SER A 24 -8.20 -17.37 -19.45
N LEU A 25 -7.62 -16.74 -20.45
CA LEU A 25 -7.97 -16.91 -21.85
C LEU A 25 -6.97 -17.88 -22.47
N ARG A 26 -7.46 -18.96 -23.03
CA ARG A 26 -6.65 -19.92 -23.75
C ARG A 26 -7.08 -19.96 -25.21
N VAL A 27 -6.11 -20.09 -26.08
CA VAL A 27 -6.33 -20.39 -27.49
C VAL A 27 -5.82 -21.80 -27.71
N ASP A 28 -6.68 -22.68 -28.23
CA ASP A 28 -6.28 -24.06 -28.54
C ASP A 28 -5.11 -24.03 -29.52
N ASP A 29 -4.16 -24.91 -29.30
CA ASP A 29 -2.92 -25.08 -30.08
C ASP A 29 -1.91 -23.92 -30.04
N VAL A 30 -2.12 -22.94 -29.17
CA VAL A 30 -1.16 -21.84 -28.96
C VAL A 30 -0.80 -21.71 -27.49
N TRP A 31 0.49 -21.79 -27.20
CA TRP A 31 1.01 -21.53 -25.85
C TRP A 31 0.95 -20.02 -25.55
N THR A 32 -0.23 -19.52 -25.24
CA THR A 32 -0.41 -18.16 -24.78
C THR A 32 -1.32 -18.13 -23.55
N ASP A 33 -0.88 -17.44 -22.54
CA ASP A 33 -1.64 -17.23 -21.30
C ASP A 33 -1.97 -15.73 -21.20
N ALA A 34 -3.20 -15.39 -21.55
CA ALA A 34 -3.75 -14.07 -21.26
C ALA A 34 -4.75 -14.19 -20.11
N SER A 35 -4.67 -13.29 -19.16
CA SER A 35 -5.63 -13.24 -18.04
C SER A 35 -6.29 -11.88 -17.97
N ILE A 36 -7.58 -11.88 -17.62
CA ILE A 36 -8.36 -10.69 -17.30
C ILE A 36 -8.82 -10.78 -15.85
N GLN A 37 -8.80 -9.66 -15.16
CA GLN A 37 -9.36 -9.54 -13.83
C GLN A 37 -10.76 -8.94 -13.96
N VAL A 38 -11.75 -9.66 -13.44
CA VAL A 38 -13.14 -9.20 -13.38
C VAL A 38 -13.45 -8.81 -11.95
N GLU A 39 -13.80 -7.56 -11.73
CA GLU A 39 -14.10 -7.03 -10.41
C GLU A 39 -15.43 -6.27 -10.45
N GLU A 40 -16.17 -6.32 -9.35
CA GLU A 40 -17.30 -5.44 -9.16
C GLU A 40 -16.77 -4.08 -8.74
N TYR A 41 -16.88 -3.10 -9.61
CA TYR A 41 -16.46 -1.74 -9.30
C TYR A 41 -17.45 -1.11 -8.32
N LYS A 42 -17.07 -1.09 -7.05
CA LYS A 42 -17.69 -0.21 -6.05
C LYS A 42 -16.90 1.09 -6.00
N ARG A 43 -17.57 2.19 -6.28
CA ARG A 43 -16.95 3.50 -6.11
C ARG A 43 -16.64 3.70 -4.62
N PRO A 44 -15.38 3.98 -4.27
CA PRO A 44 -15.02 4.24 -2.88
C PRO A 44 -15.83 5.42 -2.31
N THR A 45 -16.23 5.31 -1.05
CA THR A 45 -17.00 6.36 -0.36
C THR A 45 -16.12 7.24 0.51
N PHE A 46 -14.97 6.75 0.91
CA PHE A 46 -14.00 7.46 1.76
C PHE A 46 -12.56 7.17 1.35
N ASP A 47 -11.64 7.95 1.90
CA ASP A 47 -10.19 7.83 1.71
C ASP A 47 -9.47 7.80 3.05
N VAL A 48 -8.30 7.13 3.06
CA VAL A 48 -7.38 7.06 4.19
C VAL A 48 -6.03 7.60 3.76
N THR A 49 -5.63 8.73 4.31
CA THR A 49 -4.37 9.38 3.97
C THR A 49 -3.45 9.39 5.18
N LEU A 50 -2.19 8.97 5.02
CA LEU A 50 -1.13 9.16 6.01
C LEU A 50 -0.34 10.42 5.67
N LEU A 51 -0.17 11.30 6.67
CA LEU A 51 0.52 12.57 6.49
C LEU A 51 2.04 12.38 6.66
N PRO A 52 2.86 13.09 5.87
CA PRO A 52 4.30 13.10 6.03
C PRO A 52 4.70 13.49 7.46
N VAL A 53 5.67 12.77 8.01
CA VAL A 53 6.22 13.08 9.34
C VAL A 53 7.04 14.37 9.24
N GLN A 54 6.73 15.34 10.10
CA GLN A 54 7.45 16.60 10.16
C GLN A 54 8.68 16.49 11.08
N GLY A 55 9.76 17.15 10.69
CA GLY A 55 11.00 17.20 11.46
C GLY A 55 12.02 16.15 11.03
N ALA A 56 13.20 16.24 11.65
CA ALA A 56 14.29 15.31 11.43
C ALA A 56 14.14 14.11 12.37
N TYR A 57 14.38 12.91 11.86
CA TYR A 57 14.37 11.67 12.61
C TYR A 57 15.43 10.70 12.07
N ALA A 58 15.94 9.83 12.92
CA ALA A 58 16.97 8.87 12.59
C ALA A 58 16.59 7.45 13.08
N VAL A 59 17.39 6.48 12.69
CA VAL A 59 17.30 5.10 13.23
C VAL A 59 17.45 5.15 14.76
N GLY A 60 16.60 4.43 15.48
CA GLY A 60 16.52 4.43 16.95
C GLY A 60 15.50 5.41 17.52
N ASP A 61 14.97 6.33 16.71
CA ASP A 61 13.95 7.25 17.16
C ASP A 61 12.55 6.62 17.14
N SER A 62 11.63 7.22 17.89
CA SER A 62 10.19 6.96 17.79
C SER A 62 9.52 8.15 17.14
N VAL A 63 8.79 7.90 16.06
CA VAL A 63 8.04 8.93 15.34
C VAL A 63 6.54 8.71 15.45
N TRP A 64 5.78 9.80 15.36
CA TRP A 64 4.33 9.73 15.27
C TRP A 64 3.88 9.97 13.83
N VAL A 65 3.26 8.95 13.25
CA VAL A 65 2.59 9.05 11.96
C VAL A 65 1.15 9.42 12.21
N THR A 66 0.72 10.52 11.64
CA THR A 66 -0.69 10.96 11.70
C THR A 66 -1.39 10.56 10.42
N GLY A 67 -2.56 9.95 10.54
CA GLY A 67 -3.43 9.65 9.41
C GLY A 67 -4.79 10.30 9.58
N VAL A 68 -5.51 10.41 8.47
CA VAL A 68 -6.87 10.97 8.39
C VAL A 68 -7.73 10.05 7.57
N ALA A 69 -8.91 9.72 8.08
CA ALA A 69 -9.95 8.99 7.36
C ALA A 69 -11.18 9.91 7.19
N LYS A 70 -11.58 10.16 5.95
CA LYS A 70 -12.71 11.04 5.63
C LYS A 70 -13.40 10.61 4.34
N THR A 71 -14.70 10.89 4.25
CA THR A 71 -15.44 10.71 3.00
C THR A 71 -14.95 11.66 1.92
N PHE A 72 -15.22 11.36 0.67
CA PHE A 72 -14.89 12.29 -0.44
C PHE A 72 -15.66 13.61 -0.38
N SER A 73 -16.75 13.67 0.39
CA SER A 73 -17.45 14.91 0.72
C SER A 73 -16.82 15.69 1.89
N GLY A 74 -15.73 15.17 2.49
CA GLY A 74 -14.99 15.80 3.58
C GLY A 74 -15.49 15.48 4.97
N VAL A 75 -16.50 14.63 5.14
CA VAL A 75 -17.01 14.22 6.46
C VAL A 75 -16.02 13.26 7.12
N PRO A 76 -15.55 13.53 8.35
CA PRO A 76 -14.61 12.66 9.05
C PRO A 76 -15.27 11.33 9.47
N LEU A 77 -14.52 10.23 9.37
CA LEU A 77 -14.91 8.95 9.95
C LEU A 77 -14.50 8.95 11.43
N GLN A 78 -15.49 9.01 12.31
CA GLN A 78 -15.29 9.13 13.76
C GLN A 78 -15.40 7.76 14.44
N ASP A 79 -14.59 7.53 15.47
CA ASP A 79 -14.59 6.31 16.31
C ASP A 79 -14.47 4.99 15.52
N VAL A 80 -13.82 5.05 14.35
CA VAL A 80 -13.63 3.89 13.48
C VAL A 80 -12.28 3.23 13.79
N MET A 81 -12.27 1.90 13.79
CA MET A 81 -11.05 1.13 14.01
C MET A 81 -10.12 1.20 12.81
N VAL A 82 -8.88 1.55 13.08
CA VAL A 82 -7.78 1.58 12.12
C VAL A 82 -6.81 0.46 12.46
N LYS A 83 -6.61 -0.47 11.57
CA LYS A 83 -5.57 -1.48 11.66
C LYS A 83 -4.32 -0.99 10.95
N TYR A 84 -3.17 -1.15 11.56
CA TYR A 84 -1.92 -0.73 10.93
C TYR A 84 -0.85 -1.82 10.98
N HIS A 85 0.04 -1.77 9.99
CA HIS A 85 1.23 -2.57 9.89
C HIS A 85 2.43 -1.68 9.54
N VAL A 86 3.56 -1.98 10.16
CA VAL A 86 4.84 -1.33 9.88
C VAL A 86 5.83 -2.40 9.45
N ASN A 87 6.29 -2.29 8.21
CA ASN A 87 7.25 -3.22 7.63
C ASN A 87 8.53 -2.48 7.24
N PRO A 88 9.71 -3.08 7.43
CA PRO A 88 10.92 -2.54 6.83
C PRO A 88 10.77 -2.66 5.31
N ALA A 89 10.99 -1.56 4.60
CA ALA A 89 10.99 -1.56 3.14
C ALA A 89 12.37 -2.00 2.65
N LEU A 90 12.71 -3.26 2.85
CA LEU A 90 13.94 -3.87 2.37
C LEU A 90 13.72 -4.43 0.97
N TRP A 91 14.70 -4.25 0.10
CA TRP A 91 14.72 -4.77 -1.27
C TRP A 91 15.00 -6.30 -1.32
N ARG A 92 15.04 -6.96 -0.17
CA ARG A 92 15.32 -8.39 -0.06
C ARG A 92 14.03 -9.17 0.20
N TRP A 93 13.88 -10.28 -0.52
CA TRP A 93 12.79 -11.25 -0.38
C TRP A 93 12.63 -11.81 1.05
N GLU A 94 13.67 -11.73 1.88
CA GLU A 94 13.67 -12.10 3.29
C GLU A 94 12.88 -11.14 4.20
N ALA A 95 12.64 -9.89 3.75
CA ALA A 95 11.96 -8.86 4.55
C ALA A 95 10.47 -9.13 4.82
N ARG A 96 9.87 -10.04 4.08
CA ARG A 96 8.45 -10.41 4.28
C ARG A 96 8.16 -11.12 5.60
N GLN A 97 9.19 -11.54 6.33
CA GLN A 97 9.05 -12.32 7.55
C GLN A 97 9.09 -11.49 8.83
N TYR A 98 9.46 -10.21 8.73
CA TYR A 98 9.68 -9.34 9.89
C TYR A 98 8.80 -8.09 9.82
N GLY A 99 7.52 -8.24 10.12
CA GLY A 99 6.71 -7.09 10.52
C GLY A 99 7.25 -6.53 11.83
N ILE A 100 7.65 -5.25 11.86
CA ILE A 100 8.23 -4.62 13.05
C ILE A 100 7.16 -4.31 14.08
N ALA A 101 6.00 -3.87 13.63
CA ALA A 101 4.88 -3.55 14.49
C ALA A 101 3.55 -3.70 13.75
N SER A 102 2.54 -4.09 14.47
CA SER A 102 1.15 -4.05 14.03
C SER A 102 0.27 -3.71 15.23
N GLY A 103 -0.87 -3.13 14.97
CA GLY A 103 -1.80 -2.79 16.04
C GLY A 103 -3.07 -2.16 15.52
N GLU A 104 -3.86 -1.68 16.46
CA GLU A 104 -5.13 -1.04 16.20
C GLU A 104 -5.19 0.29 16.95
N VAL A 105 -5.72 1.32 16.31
CA VAL A 105 -6.02 2.61 16.90
C VAL A 105 -7.39 3.07 16.43
N LYS A 106 -7.97 4.06 17.08
CA LYS A 106 -9.26 4.63 16.68
C LYS A 106 -9.10 6.02 16.14
N THR A 107 -9.96 6.40 15.20
CA THR A 107 -10.08 7.77 14.76
C THR A 107 -10.76 8.65 15.81
N ASN A 108 -10.36 9.90 15.89
CA ASN A 108 -10.99 10.92 16.75
C ASN A 108 -12.19 11.60 16.02
N ASP A 109 -12.77 12.62 16.65
CA ASP A 109 -13.91 13.41 16.11
C ASP A 109 -13.59 14.10 14.78
N LYS A 110 -12.31 14.29 14.46
CA LYS A 110 -11.85 14.87 13.19
C LYS A 110 -11.46 13.82 12.15
N GLY A 111 -11.68 12.53 12.46
CA GLY A 111 -11.25 11.42 11.61
C GLY A 111 -9.74 11.18 11.64
N GLU A 112 -9.01 11.79 12.58
CA GLU A 112 -7.56 11.65 12.70
C GLU A 112 -7.20 10.49 13.62
N PHE A 113 -6.08 9.84 13.33
CA PHE A 113 -5.48 8.83 14.16
C PHE A 113 -3.95 8.98 14.19
N LYS A 114 -3.31 8.43 15.21
CA LYS A 114 -1.86 8.50 15.39
C LYS A 114 -1.28 7.12 15.65
N ILE A 115 -0.24 6.79 14.91
CA ILE A 115 0.52 5.55 15.03
C ILE A 115 1.91 5.90 15.54
N ARG A 116 2.34 5.29 16.64
CA ARG A 116 3.71 5.38 17.09
C ARG A 116 4.55 4.31 16.41
N VAL A 117 5.57 4.74 15.71
CA VAL A 117 6.51 3.87 14.99
C VAL A 117 7.89 4.02 15.63
N TYR A 118 8.44 2.92 16.12
CA TYR A 118 9.84 2.86 16.52
C TYR A 118 10.67 2.46 15.30
N LEU A 119 11.67 3.26 14.97
CA LEU A 119 12.54 3.05 13.81
C LEU A 119 13.71 2.14 14.22
N GLU A 120 13.42 0.85 14.30
CA GLU A 120 14.36 -0.14 14.83
C GLU A 120 15.64 -0.21 14.00
N PRO A 121 16.84 -0.17 14.64
CA PRO A 121 18.10 -0.36 13.95
C PRO A 121 18.18 -1.77 13.36
N ASP A 122 18.66 -1.89 12.13
CA ASP A 122 18.97 -3.19 11.55
C ASP A 122 20.16 -3.83 12.30
N GLN A 123 19.88 -4.87 13.06
CA GLN A 123 20.90 -5.61 13.83
C GLN A 123 21.74 -6.56 12.97
N SER A 124 21.34 -6.80 11.72
CA SER A 124 22.02 -7.76 10.84
C SER A 124 23.25 -7.20 10.15
N ASN A 125 23.55 -5.91 10.33
CA ASN A 125 24.58 -5.25 9.55
C ASN A 125 25.94 -5.20 10.25
N SER A 126 26.69 -6.27 10.10
CA SER A 126 28.13 -6.29 10.33
C SER A 126 28.86 -5.54 9.20
N GLY A 127 28.97 -4.22 9.31
CA GLY A 127 30.11 -3.48 8.77
C GLY A 127 30.09 -3.03 7.30
N LEU A 128 28.99 -2.99 6.58
CA LEU A 128 28.97 -2.48 5.22
C LEU A 128 27.95 -1.35 5.05
N SER A 129 28.50 -0.16 4.87
CA SER A 129 27.96 1.08 4.24
C SER A 129 26.50 1.47 4.51
N VAL A 130 26.36 2.73 4.80
CA VAL A 130 25.18 3.59 4.88
C VAL A 130 24.03 3.13 3.96
N TRP A 131 23.25 2.18 4.41
CA TRP A 131 22.02 1.81 3.73
C TRP A 131 20.90 2.63 4.35
N TYR A 132 20.14 3.29 3.50
CA TYR A 132 18.93 3.94 3.92
C TYR A 132 17.93 2.87 4.35
N ASN A 133 17.67 2.77 5.65
CA ASN A 133 16.53 2.01 6.11
C ASN A 133 15.27 2.80 5.76
N SER A 134 14.32 2.18 5.13
CA SER A 134 13.00 2.76 4.98
C SER A 134 11.96 1.82 5.55
N PHE A 135 10.95 2.41 6.17
CA PHE A 135 9.81 1.68 6.71
C PHE A 135 8.57 2.04 5.94
N MET A 136 7.76 1.04 5.62
CA MET A 136 6.44 1.22 5.05
C MET A 136 5.42 1.12 6.17
N VAL A 137 4.69 2.19 6.39
CA VAL A 137 3.54 2.22 7.31
C VAL A 137 2.29 2.12 6.47
N GLU A 138 1.48 1.11 6.73
CA GLU A 138 0.18 0.90 6.09
C GLU A 138 -0.90 0.98 7.15
N ALA A 139 -1.97 1.69 6.85
CA ALA A 139 -3.14 1.80 7.72
C ALA A 139 -4.40 1.49 6.92
N SER A 140 -5.25 0.63 7.43
CA SER A 140 -6.52 0.25 6.82
C SER A 140 -7.68 0.56 7.76
N VAL A 141 -8.73 1.11 7.20
CA VAL A 141 -9.98 1.44 7.87
C VAL A 141 -11.10 0.67 7.22
N THR A 142 -11.94 0.04 8.04
CA THR A 142 -13.17 -0.60 7.57
C THR A 142 -14.35 0.14 8.17
N ASP A 143 -15.23 0.64 7.34
CA ASP A 143 -16.42 1.35 7.76
C ASP A 143 -17.54 0.39 8.23
N VAL A 144 -18.65 0.96 8.70
CA VAL A 144 -19.82 0.20 9.16
C VAL A 144 -20.53 -0.57 8.04
N ALA A 145 -20.32 -0.20 6.79
CA ALA A 145 -20.86 -0.88 5.61
C ALA A 145 -19.94 -2.03 5.13
N GLY A 146 -18.79 -2.23 5.79
CA GLY A 146 -17.80 -3.24 5.43
C GLY A 146 -16.88 -2.82 4.28
N GLU A 147 -16.91 -1.56 3.86
CA GLU A 147 -15.94 -1.04 2.90
C GLU A 147 -14.60 -0.83 3.59
N THR A 148 -13.51 -1.31 2.97
CA THR A 148 -12.15 -1.14 3.48
C THR A 148 -11.33 -0.28 2.53
N GLN A 149 -10.72 0.77 3.07
CA GLN A 149 -9.77 1.61 2.38
C GLN A 149 -8.44 1.63 3.15
N SER A 150 -7.33 1.81 2.43
CA SER A 150 -6.01 1.84 3.05
C SER A 150 -5.15 2.96 2.48
N GLY A 151 -4.32 3.52 3.36
CA GLY A 151 -3.28 4.47 3.02
C GLY A 151 -1.91 3.93 3.39
N SER A 152 -0.88 4.40 2.71
CA SER A 152 0.50 4.02 3.02
C SER A 152 1.41 5.24 3.06
N LEU A 153 2.47 5.15 3.88
CA LEU A 153 3.51 6.16 4.00
C LEU A 153 4.87 5.47 4.09
N ARG A 154 5.80 5.91 3.26
CA ARG A 154 7.19 5.50 3.36
C ARG A 154 7.96 6.47 4.23
N LEU A 155 8.57 5.95 5.28
CA LEU A 155 9.51 6.67 6.16
C LEU A 155 10.93 6.33 5.69
N ALA A 156 11.62 7.28 5.08
CA ALA A 156 13.03 7.13 4.72
C ALA A 156 13.87 7.50 5.96
N VAL A 157 14.73 6.59 6.41
CA VAL A 157 15.52 6.76 7.62
C VAL A 157 16.98 6.54 7.30
N GLY A 158 17.82 7.53 7.59
CA GLY A 158 19.28 7.43 7.48
C GLY A 158 19.94 7.20 8.84
N SER A 159 21.23 6.91 8.82
CA SER A 159 22.08 6.93 10.01
C SER A 159 22.29 8.33 10.57
N SER A 160 21.94 9.36 9.80
CA SER A 160 21.93 10.78 10.18
C SER A 160 20.54 11.35 9.98
N SER A 161 20.23 12.44 10.68
CA SER A 161 18.94 13.10 10.67
C SER A 161 18.54 13.79 9.35
N MET A 162 19.32 13.63 8.27
CA MET A 162 19.06 14.23 6.97
C MET A 162 19.05 13.18 5.87
N VAL A 163 17.95 13.13 5.12
CA VAL A 163 17.79 12.33 3.90
C VAL A 163 17.40 13.28 2.77
N LEU A 164 18.16 13.27 1.69
CA LEU A 164 17.81 13.99 0.46
C LEU A 164 17.19 13.00 -0.52
N SER A 165 15.99 13.30 -1.00
CA SER A 165 15.35 12.60 -2.11
C SER A 165 15.03 13.60 -3.21
N ALA A 166 15.23 13.22 -4.44
CA ALA A 166 14.85 13.99 -5.61
C ALA A 166 13.95 13.14 -6.50
N ASP A 167 12.73 13.59 -6.71
CA ASP A 167 11.86 13.05 -7.74
C ASP A 167 12.15 13.77 -9.05
N LEU A 168 12.74 13.06 -9.99
CA LEU A 168 12.95 13.58 -11.34
C LEU A 168 11.75 13.18 -12.20
N PRO A 169 11.12 14.12 -12.91
CA PRO A 169 10.07 13.76 -13.86
C PRO A 169 10.67 12.92 -14.98
N ASP A 170 10.01 11.82 -15.29
CA ASP A 170 10.34 11.01 -16.46
C ASP A 170 10.12 11.86 -17.73
N ASN A 171 11.17 11.96 -18.55
CA ASN A 171 11.12 12.62 -19.86
C ASN A 171 10.54 11.69 -20.92
#